data_e6deb5e9a9aa6f272d9765ae330d171f
#
_entry.id   e6deb5e9a9aa6f272d9765ae330d171f
#
_cell.length_a   1.000
_cell.length_b   1.000
_cell.length_c   1.000
_cell.angle_alpha   90.00
_cell.angle_beta   90.00
_cell.angle_gamma   90.00
#
_symmetry.space_group_name_H-M   'P 1'
#
loop_
_entity.id
_entity.type
_entity.pdbx_description
1 polymer ?
#
loop_
_entity_poly.entity_id
_entity_poly.type
_entity_poly.pdbx_seq_one_letter_code
_entity_poly.pdbx_strand_id
1 'polypeptide(L)'
;MPRAVLPMVAALTLVLLPHPGQAATITTLKSLKLDVPTSDAMFPVGPGSDAINNNCIACHSADHVLNQPSLSRAAWQEVVNKMITAYKAPVSADDAKAIVDYLVRTKGAS
;
A
#
# COMPACT_ATOMS: atom_id res chain seq x y z
N MET A 1 -45.72 62.92 -25.45
CA MET A 1 -45.37 61.72 -26.27
C MET A 1 -44.25 61.00 -25.56
N PRO A 2 -44.51 59.92 -24.82
CA PRO A 2 -43.47 59.15 -24.19
C PRO A 2 -42.94 58.05 -25.14
N ARG A 3 -41.63 58.03 -25.33
CA ARG A 3 -40.92 56.97 -26.08
C ARG A 3 -40.78 55.73 -25.22
N ALA A 4 -41.41 54.63 -25.62
CA ALA A 4 -41.22 53.31 -25.03
C ALA A 4 -39.87 52.77 -25.47
N VAL A 5 -38.99 52.51 -24.48
CA VAL A 5 -37.75 51.80 -24.66
C VAL A 5 -38.01 50.33 -24.31
N LEU A 6 -38.02 49.47 -25.34
CA LEU A 6 -38.10 48.00 -25.17
C LEU A 6 -36.73 47.49 -24.70
N PRO A 7 -36.64 46.72 -23.61
CA PRO A 7 -35.40 46.02 -23.29
C PRO A 7 -35.30 44.73 -24.16
N MET A 8 -34.25 44.67 -24.93
CA MET A 8 -33.86 43.51 -25.75
C MET A 8 -33.20 42.50 -24.80
N VAL A 9 -33.97 41.48 -24.39
CA VAL A 9 -33.46 40.37 -23.61
C VAL A 9 -32.79 39.39 -24.57
N ALA A 10 -31.46 39.42 -24.61
CA ALA A 10 -30.68 38.42 -25.35
C ALA A 10 -30.65 37.11 -24.52
N ALA A 11 -31.44 36.11 -24.96
CA ALA A 11 -31.40 34.77 -24.39
C ALA A 11 -30.14 34.04 -24.88
N LEU A 12 -29.14 33.92 -24.01
CA LEU A 12 -27.94 33.14 -24.25
C LEU A 12 -28.29 31.64 -24.04
N THR A 13 -28.68 30.93 -25.09
CA THR A 13 -28.89 29.48 -25.06
C THR A 13 -27.52 28.77 -25.06
N LEU A 14 -27.09 28.31 -23.89
CA LEU A 14 -25.92 27.44 -23.73
C LEU A 14 -26.30 26.04 -24.27
N VAL A 15 -25.88 25.72 -25.50
CA VAL A 15 -26.04 24.39 -26.08
C VAL A 15 -25.00 23.46 -25.46
N LEU A 16 -25.43 22.64 -24.50
CA LEU A 16 -24.67 21.52 -23.94
C LEU A 16 -24.66 20.40 -25.02
N LEU A 17 -23.65 20.38 -25.87
CA LEU A 17 -23.41 19.26 -26.79
C LEU A 17 -22.85 18.08 -25.94
N PRO A 18 -23.48 16.90 -25.99
CA PRO A 18 -22.89 15.71 -25.42
C PRO A 18 -21.61 15.37 -26.18
N HIS A 19 -20.47 15.47 -25.50
CA HIS A 19 -19.24 14.97 -26.05
C HIS A 19 -19.28 13.43 -25.94
N PRO A 20 -19.22 12.68 -27.05
CA PRO A 20 -19.05 11.24 -26.98
C PRO A 20 -17.68 10.97 -26.34
N GLY A 21 -17.68 10.52 -25.10
CA GLY A 21 -16.47 10.01 -24.47
C GLY A 21 -15.93 8.87 -25.32
N GLN A 22 -14.80 9.09 -25.99
CA GLN A 22 -14.11 8.03 -26.69
C GLN A 22 -13.48 7.09 -25.65
N ALA A 23 -14.20 6.00 -25.33
CA ALA A 23 -13.60 4.91 -24.60
C ALA A 23 -12.46 4.34 -25.46
N ALA A 24 -11.23 4.38 -24.92
CA ALA A 24 -10.09 3.76 -25.58
C ALA A 24 -10.39 2.27 -25.73
N THR A 25 -10.52 1.80 -26.95
CA THR A 25 -10.73 0.38 -27.24
C THR A 25 -9.40 -0.33 -27.00
N ILE A 26 -9.28 -1.05 -25.87
CA ILE A 26 -8.16 -1.97 -25.66
C ILE A 26 -8.40 -3.15 -26.61
N THR A 27 -7.75 -3.14 -27.74
CA THR A 27 -7.98 -4.11 -28.82
C THR A 27 -7.29 -5.44 -28.61
N THR A 28 -6.24 -5.52 -27.77
CA THR A 28 -5.54 -6.79 -27.55
C THR A 28 -4.78 -6.75 -26.22
N LEU A 29 -5.12 -7.65 -25.30
CA LEU A 29 -4.29 -7.98 -24.15
C LEU A 29 -3.35 -9.10 -24.56
N LYS A 30 -2.04 -8.84 -24.54
CA LYS A 30 -1.03 -9.86 -24.81
C LYS A 30 -0.46 -10.36 -23.48
N SER A 31 -0.51 -11.67 -23.27
CA SER A 31 0.15 -12.27 -22.10
C SER A 31 1.66 -12.07 -22.22
N LEU A 32 2.26 -11.51 -21.16
CA LEU A 32 3.70 -11.38 -21.02
C LEU A 32 4.17 -12.38 -19.95
N LYS A 33 5.08 -13.27 -20.35
CA LYS A 33 5.76 -14.13 -19.39
C LYS A 33 6.87 -13.31 -18.72
N LEU A 34 6.72 -13.06 -17.44
CA LEU A 34 7.72 -12.37 -16.63
C LEU A 34 8.44 -13.41 -15.77
N ASP A 35 9.77 -13.44 -15.85
CA ASP A 35 10.57 -14.12 -14.85
C ASP A 35 10.71 -13.19 -13.65
N VAL A 36 9.91 -13.45 -12.63
CA VAL A 36 9.96 -12.67 -11.40
C VAL A 36 11.15 -13.15 -10.57
N PRO A 37 12.10 -12.26 -10.21
CA PRO A 37 13.20 -12.66 -9.35
C PRO A 37 12.66 -13.17 -8.01
N THR A 38 13.12 -14.34 -7.59
CA THR A 38 12.87 -14.87 -6.25
C THR A 38 13.98 -14.41 -5.32
N SER A 39 13.62 -14.04 -4.09
CA SER A 39 14.58 -13.73 -3.04
C SER A 39 14.55 -14.82 -1.99
N ASP A 40 15.69 -15.44 -1.75
CA ASP A 40 15.92 -16.37 -0.64
C ASP A 40 16.47 -15.62 0.60
N ALA A 41 16.33 -14.29 0.61
CA ALA A 41 16.82 -13.46 1.69
C ALA A 41 16.14 -13.82 3.00
N MET A 42 16.98 -14.07 4.00
CA MET A 42 16.58 -14.26 5.39
C MET A 42 16.84 -12.97 6.17
N PHE A 43 16.14 -12.80 7.28
CA PHE A 43 16.51 -11.76 8.21
C PHE A 43 17.90 -12.02 8.79
N PRO A 44 18.76 -11.00 8.92
CA PRO A 44 20.10 -11.12 9.47
C PRO A 44 20.14 -11.81 10.82
N VAL A 45 21.17 -12.63 11.04
CA VAL A 45 21.35 -13.38 12.30
C VAL A 45 21.50 -12.43 13.48
N GLY A 46 20.80 -12.73 14.56
CA GLY A 46 20.83 -11.97 15.81
C GLY A 46 19.76 -12.43 16.79
N PRO A 47 19.72 -11.87 18.01
CA PRO A 47 18.69 -12.25 18.97
C PRO A 47 17.29 -12.03 18.41
N GLY A 48 16.45 -13.08 18.36
CA GLY A 48 15.11 -13.06 17.78
C GLY A 48 15.03 -13.30 16.27
N SER A 49 16.15 -13.52 15.58
CA SER A 49 16.16 -13.85 14.15
C SER A 49 15.38 -15.13 13.83
N ASP A 50 15.41 -16.12 14.71
CA ASP A 50 14.67 -17.36 14.49
C ASP A 50 13.15 -17.10 14.56
N ALA A 51 12.70 -16.30 15.53
CA ALA A 51 11.29 -15.96 15.65
C ALA A 51 10.78 -15.22 14.41
N ILE A 52 11.50 -14.22 13.90
CA ILE A 52 11.07 -13.47 12.73
C ILE A 52 11.16 -14.31 11.45
N ASN A 53 12.22 -15.10 11.28
CA ASN A 53 12.36 -15.98 10.11
C ASN A 53 11.27 -17.05 10.08
N ASN A 54 10.99 -17.70 11.21
CA ASN A 54 10.02 -18.79 11.26
C ASN A 54 8.57 -18.30 11.07
N ASN A 55 8.27 -17.07 11.45
CA ASN A 55 6.89 -16.57 11.42
C ASN A 55 6.59 -15.63 10.23
N CYS A 56 7.56 -14.84 9.76
CA CYS A 56 7.29 -13.77 8.80
C CYS A 56 7.51 -14.18 7.35
N ILE A 57 8.56 -14.98 7.04
CA ILE A 57 8.89 -15.35 5.66
C ILE A 57 7.93 -16.38 5.04
N ALA A 58 7.01 -16.94 5.81
CA ALA A 58 5.97 -17.83 5.31
C ALA A 58 4.99 -17.16 4.34
N CYS A 59 4.81 -15.83 4.45
CA CYS A 59 3.83 -15.09 3.68
C CYS A 59 4.43 -14.03 2.75
N HIS A 60 5.60 -13.49 3.06
CA HIS A 60 6.29 -12.49 2.24
C HIS A 60 7.81 -12.57 2.46
N SER A 61 8.59 -11.99 1.56
CA SER A 61 10.05 -12.00 1.67
C SER A 61 10.55 -11.12 2.83
N ALA A 62 11.75 -11.43 3.36
CA ALA A 62 12.42 -10.58 4.34
C ALA A 62 12.65 -9.16 3.81
N ASP A 63 12.91 -9.01 2.52
CA ASP A 63 13.11 -7.72 1.86
C ASP A 63 11.91 -6.78 2.00
N HIS A 64 10.69 -7.33 2.03
CA HIS A 64 9.49 -6.53 2.26
C HIS A 64 9.56 -5.75 3.58
N VAL A 65 10.16 -6.32 4.60
CA VAL A 65 10.35 -5.68 5.91
C VAL A 65 11.64 -4.88 5.97
N LEU A 66 12.74 -5.44 5.44
CA LEU A 66 14.06 -4.83 5.50
C LEU A 66 14.14 -3.50 4.73
N ASN A 67 13.33 -3.34 3.69
CA ASN A 67 13.23 -2.11 2.90
C ASN A 67 12.24 -1.09 3.46
N GLN A 68 11.53 -1.39 4.56
CA GLN A 68 10.68 -0.40 5.22
C GLN A 68 11.51 0.72 5.87
N PRO A 69 10.94 1.92 6.05
CA PRO A 69 11.56 2.96 6.86
C PRO A 69 11.83 2.48 8.28
N SER A 70 12.79 3.11 8.96
CA SER A 70 13.00 2.90 10.39
C SER A 70 11.78 3.39 11.18
N LEU A 71 11.24 2.54 12.05
CA LEU A 71 10.04 2.83 12.82
C LEU A 71 10.31 2.80 14.32
N SER A 72 9.52 3.53 15.08
CA SER A 72 9.55 3.45 16.54
C SER A 72 9.11 2.05 17.04
N ARG A 73 9.46 1.72 18.29
CA ARG A 73 8.98 0.49 18.92
C ARG A 73 7.46 0.36 18.88
N ALA A 74 6.73 1.44 19.16
CA ALA A 74 5.27 1.44 19.14
C ALA A 74 4.73 1.12 17.73
N ALA A 75 5.30 1.72 16.70
CA ALA A 75 4.90 1.47 15.32
C ALA A 75 5.23 0.02 14.89
N TRP A 76 6.38 -0.53 15.27
CA TRP A 76 6.69 -1.95 15.00
C TRP A 76 5.73 -2.89 15.75
N GLN A 77 5.35 -2.56 16.98
CA GLN A 77 4.37 -3.34 17.74
C GLN A 77 3.00 -3.34 17.01
N GLU A 78 2.57 -2.19 16.49
CA GLU A 78 1.33 -2.08 15.71
C GLU A 78 1.38 -2.91 14.43
N VAL A 79 2.52 -2.90 13.71
CA VAL A 79 2.72 -3.73 12.52
C VAL A 79 2.57 -5.21 12.87
N VAL A 80 3.26 -5.70 13.90
CA VAL A 80 3.20 -7.11 14.33
C VAL A 80 1.77 -7.48 14.78
N ASN A 81 1.14 -6.62 15.58
CA ASN A 81 -0.24 -6.83 16.00
C ASN A 81 -1.21 -6.91 14.82
N LYS A 82 -1.01 -6.09 13.80
CA LYS A 82 -1.81 -6.13 12.57
C LYS A 82 -1.65 -7.45 11.82
N MET A 83 -0.44 -7.99 11.73
CA MET A 83 -0.22 -9.32 11.13
C MET A 83 -1.00 -10.40 11.86
N ILE A 84 -1.00 -10.36 13.20
CA ILE A 84 -1.70 -11.34 14.04
C ILE A 84 -3.22 -11.16 13.96
N THR A 85 -3.71 -9.93 14.15
CA THR A 85 -5.15 -9.69 14.32
C THR A 85 -5.91 -9.60 13.01
N ALA A 86 -5.38 -8.90 12.01
CA ALA A 86 -6.03 -8.70 10.72
C ALA A 86 -5.71 -9.83 9.73
N TYR A 87 -4.45 -10.21 9.61
CA TYR A 87 -3.99 -11.21 8.64
C TYR A 87 -3.90 -12.63 9.22
N LYS A 88 -4.19 -12.79 10.52
CA LYS A 88 -4.25 -14.10 11.20
C LYS A 88 -2.94 -14.89 11.19
N ALA A 89 -1.81 -14.17 11.19
CA ALA A 89 -0.50 -14.81 11.30
C ALA A 89 -0.43 -15.60 12.63
N PRO A 90 -0.03 -16.89 12.60
CA PRO A 90 -0.03 -17.76 13.77
C PRO A 90 1.21 -17.54 14.65
N VAL A 91 1.40 -16.32 15.11
CA VAL A 91 2.56 -15.91 15.93
C VAL A 91 2.20 -15.98 17.41
N SER A 92 3.02 -16.67 18.20
CA SER A 92 2.87 -16.74 19.65
C SER A 92 3.16 -15.38 20.31
N ALA A 93 2.68 -15.18 21.54
CA ALA A 93 2.94 -13.95 22.27
C ALA A 93 4.45 -13.74 22.54
N ASP A 94 5.18 -14.82 22.83
CA ASP A 94 6.62 -14.77 23.06
C ASP A 94 7.40 -14.44 21.78
N ASP A 95 7.02 -15.06 20.65
CA ASP A 95 7.59 -14.74 19.35
C ASP A 95 7.26 -13.31 18.93
N ALA A 96 6.03 -12.83 19.14
CA ALA A 96 5.66 -11.46 18.82
C ALA A 96 6.54 -10.45 19.55
N LYS A 97 6.82 -10.69 20.85
CA LYS A 97 7.75 -9.86 21.61
C LYS A 97 9.18 -9.93 21.06
N ALA A 98 9.68 -11.14 20.78
CA ALA A 98 11.03 -11.35 20.23
C ALA A 98 11.18 -10.68 18.84
N ILE A 99 10.15 -10.77 18.00
CA ILE A 99 10.10 -10.12 16.66
C ILE A 99 10.15 -8.60 16.81
N VAL A 100 9.35 -7.99 17.67
CA VAL A 100 9.39 -6.54 17.90
C VAL A 100 10.75 -6.09 18.42
N ASP A 101 11.33 -6.82 19.38
CA ASP A 101 12.65 -6.53 19.91
C ASP A 101 13.75 -6.65 18.82
N TYR A 102 13.63 -7.62 17.92
CA TYR A 102 14.50 -7.77 16.77
C TYR A 102 14.36 -6.57 15.81
N LEU A 103 13.14 -6.22 15.42
CA LEU A 103 12.86 -5.12 14.50
C LEU A 103 13.34 -3.77 15.04
N VAL A 104 13.18 -3.52 16.34
CA VAL A 104 13.69 -2.30 16.98
C VAL A 104 15.21 -2.22 16.93
N ARG A 105 15.92 -3.34 17.12
CA ARG A 105 17.38 -3.34 17.01
C ARG A 105 17.90 -3.16 15.60
N THR A 106 17.21 -3.72 14.61
CA THR A 106 17.69 -3.74 13.23
C THR A 106 17.14 -2.61 12.38
N LYS A 107 15.94 -2.15 12.68
CA LYS A 107 15.16 -1.16 11.91
C LYS A 107 14.47 -0.13 12.81
N GLY A 108 14.93 0.06 14.05
CA GLY A 108 14.37 1.07 14.94
C GLY A 108 14.77 2.49 14.55
N ALA A 109 13.84 3.43 14.69
CA ALA A 109 14.14 4.85 14.66
C ALA A 109 14.76 5.25 16.01
N SER A 110 15.84 6.01 15.95
CA SER A 110 16.49 6.64 17.12
C SER A 110 15.66 7.81 17.63
#